data_7e80c9bb5c77a304e255fcb44338790e
#
_entry.id   7e80c9bb5c77a304e255fcb44338790e
#
_cell.length_a   1.000
_cell.length_b   1.000
_cell.length_c   1.000
_cell.angle_alpha   90.00
_cell.angle_beta   90.00
_cell.angle_gamma   90.00
#
_symmetry.space_group_name_H-M   'P 1'
#
loop_
_entity.id
_entity.type
_entity.pdbx_description
1 polymer ?
#
loop_
_entity_poly.entity_id
_entity_poly.type
_entity_poly.pdbx_seq_one_letter_code
_entity_poly.pdbx_strand_id
1 'polypeptide(L)'
;MSRIKRFIGSVYSFAADRFYEPIVVNGGFKLFGGNLNDLAIEQGRWAADVAEGGPILDMPVGTAYFTVRLARAHSGLVVGSDIAWGMVARSMEVAEEEAATNLRCVQADAHALPFPDDTFPAVMCTNGLQVIPGLEPTISELARVTKAGGYLFVSVLTLPAPRAVREARRDRLPTIMLSGSDIAAVIERSGLELRTLRSERLATLIEARKPTF
;
A
#
# COMPACT_ATOMS: atom_id res chain seq x y z
N MET A 1 -5.57 20.14 1.65
CA MET A 1 -4.30 19.37 1.72
C MET A 1 -3.31 20.11 2.60
N SER A 2 -2.74 19.50 3.65
CA SER A 2 -1.81 20.18 4.57
C SER A 2 -0.47 20.53 3.89
N ARG A 3 0.27 21.51 4.44
CA ARG A 3 1.62 21.89 3.93
C ARG A 3 2.58 20.70 3.90
N ILE A 4 2.48 19.79 4.88
CA ILE A 4 3.31 18.58 4.99
C ILE A 4 3.01 17.61 3.84
N LYS A 5 1.74 17.37 3.52
CA LYS A 5 1.35 16.48 2.41
C LYS A 5 1.82 17.02 1.05
N ARG A 6 1.76 18.35 0.85
CA ARG A 6 2.31 18.99 -0.36
C ARG A 6 3.83 18.86 -0.47
N PHE A 7 4.54 19.00 0.65
CA PHE A 7 6.00 18.83 0.69
C PHE A 7 6.40 17.37 0.38
N ILE A 8 5.74 16.39 1.02
CA ILE A 8 5.95 14.97 0.73
C ILE A 8 5.70 14.68 -0.74
N GLY A 9 4.56 15.10 -1.30
CA GLY A 9 4.23 14.93 -2.71
C GLY A 9 5.27 15.55 -3.65
N SER A 10 5.82 16.73 -3.31
CA SER A 10 6.85 17.39 -4.10
C SER A 10 8.20 16.65 -4.08
N VAL A 11 8.61 16.14 -2.91
CA VAL A 11 9.86 15.37 -2.76
C VAL A 11 9.77 14.05 -3.53
N TYR A 12 8.66 13.34 -3.42
CA TYR A 12 8.44 12.08 -4.14
C TYR A 12 8.30 12.29 -5.65
N SER A 13 7.68 13.38 -6.10
CA SER A 13 7.62 13.73 -7.53
C SER A 13 9.00 13.96 -8.13
N PHE A 14 9.90 14.63 -7.39
CA PHE A 14 11.28 14.84 -7.83
C PHE A 14 12.11 13.53 -7.82
N ALA A 15 11.84 12.64 -6.87
CA ALA A 15 12.55 11.36 -6.75
C ALA A 15 12.10 10.34 -7.82
N ALA A 16 10.87 10.45 -8.34
CA ALA A 16 10.32 9.54 -9.34
C ALA A 16 11.15 9.50 -10.63
N ASP A 17 11.73 10.64 -11.01
CA ASP A 17 12.33 10.81 -12.33
C ASP A 17 13.63 10.02 -12.60
N ARG A 18 14.40 9.59 -11.58
CA ARG A 18 15.72 8.98 -11.85
C ARG A 18 16.33 8.07 -10.78
N PHE A 19 15.88 8.14 -9.54
CA PHE A 19 16.61 7.52 -8.41
C PHE A 19 15.78 6.56 -7.57
N TYR A 20 14.46 6.58 -7.68
CA TYR A 20 13.58 5.82 -6.80
C TYR A 20 13.72 4.30 -6.99
N GLU A 21 13.61 3.81 -8.22
CA GLU A 21 13.69 2.38 -8.49
C GLU A 21 15.07 1.77 -8.20
N PRO A 22 16.21 2.32 -8.71
CA PRO A 22 17.50 1.70 -8.47
C PRO A 22 17.97 1.83 -7.03
N ILE A 23 17.66 2.93 -6.33
CA ILE A 23 18.16 3.17 -4.97
C ILE A 23 17.20 2.62 -3.92
N VAL A 24 15.90 2.90 -4.03
CA VAL A 24 14.93 2.53 -3.00
C VAL A 24 14.42 1.11 -3.21
N VAL A 25 13.96 0.76 -4.42
CA VAL A 25 13.34 -0.54 -4.69
C VAL A 25 14.41 -1.64 -4.82
N ASN A 26 15.43 -1.42 -5.62
CA ASN A 26 16.46 -2.45 -5.88
C ASN A 26 17.60 -2.47 -4.85
N GLY A 27 17.99 -1.32 -4.29
CA GLY A 27 19.08 -1.21 -3.32
C GLY A 27 18.58 -1.29 -1.88
N GLY A 28 17.65 -0.43 -1.50
CA GLY A 28 17.16 -0.33 -0.11
C GLY A 28 16.41 -1.58 0.33
N PHE A 29 15.48 -2.09 -0.47
CA PHE A 29 14.70 -3.27 -0.10
C PHE A 29 15.54 -4.56 -0.08
N LYS A 30 16.53 -4.73 -0.98
CA LYS A 30 17.45 -5.87 -0.92
C LYS A 30 18.35 -5.83 0.31
N LEU A 31 18.83 -4.64 0.70
CA LEU A 31 19.76 -4.50 1.82
C LEU A 31 19.05 -4.65 3.18
N PHE A 32 17.85 -4.14 3.32
CA PHE A 32 17.12 -4.07 4.58
C PHE A 32 15.91 -5.02 4.69
N GLY A 33 15.25 -5.35 3.60
CA GLY A 33 13.99 -6.09 3.57
C GLY A 33 14.11 -7.58 3.20
N GLY A 34 15.27 -8.07 2.76
CA GLY A 34 15.39 -9.46 2.31
C GLY A 34 14.44 -9.77 1.15
N ASN A 35 13.39 -10.57 1.38
CA ASN A 35 12.42 -11.01 0.38
C ASN A 35 11.20 -10.08 0.25
N LEU A 36 11.27 -8.81 0.66
CA LEU A 36 10.09 -7.92 0.65
C LEU A 36 9.45 -7.78 -0.73
N ASN A 37 10.27 -7.77 -1.80
CA ASN A 37 9.78 -7.73 -3.17
C ASN A 37 9.03 -9.02 -3.56
N ASP A 38 9.56 -10.18 -3.19
CA ASP A 38 8.93 -11.47 -3.49
C ASP A 38 7.60 -11.60 -2.74
N LEU A 39 7.58 -11.15 -1.48
CA LEU A 39 6.38 -11.13 -0.65
C LEU A 39 5.30 -10.17 -1.21
N ALA A 40 5.69 -8.99 -1.71
CA ALA A 40 4.76 -8.08 -2.36
C ALA A 40 4.18 -8.66 -3.65
N ILE A 41 4.99 -9.40 -4.43
CA ILE A 41 4.53 -10.12 -5.63
C ILE A 41 3.58 -11.25 -5.26
N GLU A 42 3.87 -12.00 -4.20
CA GLU A 42 2.99 -13.05 -3.66
C GLU A 42 1.63 -12.46 -3.26
N GLN A 43 1.61 -11.37 -2.49
CA GLN A 43 0.37 -10.68 -2.13
C GLN A 43 -0.39 -10.17 -3.37
N GLY A 44 0.30 -9.69 -4.41
CA GLY A 44 -0.33 -9.30 -5.66
C GLY A 44 -1.07 -10.44 -6.36
N ARG A 45 -0.51 -11.66 -6.35
CA ARG A 45 -1.19 -12.85 -6.88
C ARG A 45 -2.45 -13.18 -6.09
N TRP A 46 -2.36 -13.16 -4.77
CA TRP A 46 -3.53 -13.38 -3.90
C TRP A 46 -4.61 -12.32 -4.10
N ALA A 47 -4.22 -11.06 -4.26
CA ALA A 47 -5.16 -9.99 -4.57
C ALA A 47 -5.88 -10.25 -5.90
N ALA A 48 -5.17 -10.73 -6.92
CA ALA A 48 -5.78 -11.11 -8.20
C ALA A 48 -6.75 -12.29 -8.06
N ASP A 49 -6.38 -13.32 -7.27
CA ASP A 49 -7.21 -14.51 -7.04
C ASP A 49 -8.51 -14.14 -6.31
N VAL A 50 -8.43 -13.37 -5.21
CA VAL A 50 -9.64 -13.01 -4.43
C VAL A 50 -10.51 -11.96 -5.13
N ALA A 51 -9.94 -11.18 -6.06
CA ALA A 51 -10.70 -10.22 -6.83
C ALA A 51 -11.58 -10.86 -7.91
N GLU A 52 -11.29 -12.10 -8.33
CA GLU A 52 -12.11 -12.87 -9.31
C GLU A 52 -12.45 -12.05 -10.57
N GLY A 53 -11.51 -11.27 -11.08
CA GLY A 53 -11.71 -10.36 -12.22
C GLY A 53 -12.37 -9.00 -11.86
N GLY A 54 -12.73 -8.78 -10.60
CA GLY A 54 -13.20 -7.49 -10.10
C GLY A 54 -12.07 -6.45 -10.00
N PRO A 55 -12.38 -5.18 -9.72
CA PRO A 55 -11.37 -4.12 -9.67
C PRO A 55 -10.45 -4.27 -8.43
N ILE A 56 -9.15 -4.00 -8.62
CA ILE A 56 -8.14 -3.97 -7.55
C ILE A 56 -7.64 -2.54 -7.38
N LEU A 57 -7.51 -2.08 -6.14
CA LEU A 57 -6.84 -0.82 -5.80
C LEU A 57 -5.44 -1.10 -5.27
N ASP A 58 -4.43 -0.38 -5.78
CA ASP A 58 -3.07 -0.32 -5.18
C ASP A 58 -2.75 1.13 -4.77
N MET A 59 -2.51 1.35 -3.48
CA MET A 59 -2.27 2.66 -2.91
C MET A 59 -1.23 2.59 -1.77
N PRO A 60 -0.11 3.30 -1.89
CA PRO A 60 0.31 4.16 -2.99
C PRO A 60 0.92 3.35 -4.15
N VAL A 61 0.62 3.74 -5.38
CA VAL A 61 1.12 3.04 -6.58
C VAL A 61 2.61 3.26 -6.84
N GLY A 62 3.17 4.36 -6.36
CA GLY A 62 4.55 4.74 -6.62
C GLY A 62 4.83 4.81 -8.13
N THR A 63 5.88 4.13 -8.60
CA THR A 63 6.24 4.02 -10.03
C THR A 63 5.57 2.83 -10.74
N ALA A 64 4.56 2.21 -10.14
CA ALA A 64 3.89 1.00 -10.59
C ALA A 64 4.78 -0.26 -10.69
N TYR A 65 5.94 -0.29 -10.06
CA TYR A 65 6.88 -1.43 -10.12
C TYR A 65 6.23 -2.79 -9.81
N PHE A 66 5.37 -2.85 -8.80
CA PHE A 66 4.60 -4.06 -8.46
C PHE A 66 3.27 -4.11 -9.22
N THR A 67 2.60 -2.98 -9.34
CA THR A 67 1.25 -2.85 -9.88
C THR A 67 1.16 -3.25 -11.34
N VAL A 68 2.18 -2.96 -12.16
CA VAL A 68 2.22 -3.36 -13.57
C VAL A 68 2.26 -4.88 -13.73
N ARG A 69 2.97 -5.58 -12.85
CA ARG A 69 2.99 -7.06 -12.84
C ARG A 69 1.65 -7.65 -12.43
N LEU A 70 1.03 -7.05 -11.43
CA LEU A 70 -0.34 -7.39 -11.03
C LEU A 70 -1.31 -7.18 -12.19
N ALA A 71 -1.29 -6.01 -12.83
CA ALA A 71 -2.19 -5.68 -13.93
C ALA A 71 -2.06 -6.66 -15.10
N ARG A 72 -0.85 -7.08 -15.44
CA ARG A 72 -0.61 -8.07 -16.51
C ARG A 72 -1.10 -9.48 -16.15
N ALA A 73 -1.14 -9.81 -14.87
CA ALA A 73 -1.61 -11.12 -14.39
C ALA A 73 -3.12 -11.15 -14.10
N HIS A 74 -3.76 -9.99 -14.00
CA HIS A 74 -5.17 -9.84 -13.65
C HIS A 74 -6.02 -9.48 -14.86
N SER A 75 -7.19 -10.09 -15.00
CA SER A 75 -8.09 -9.83 -16.14
C SER A 75 -8.96 -8.57 -15.96
N GLY A 76 -9.17 -8.14 -14.71
CA GLY A 76 -9.98 -6.99 -14.36
C GLY A 76 -9.20 -5.68 -14.32
N LEU A 77 -9.91 -4.59 -13.97
CA LEU A 77 -9.32 -3.27 -13.82
C LEU A 77 -8.39 -3.23 -12.60
N VAL A 78 -7.19 -2.67 -12.76
CA VAL A 78 -6.31 -2.29 -11.67
C VAL A 78 -6.24 -0.76 -11.60
N VAL A 79 -6.48 -0.21 -10.43
CA VAL A 79 -6.41 1.22 -10.16
C VAL A 79 -5.22 1.51 -9.28
N GLY A 80 -4.25 2.26 -9.79
CA GLY A 80 -3.13 2.80 -9.01
C GLY A 80 -3.45 4.19 -8.49
N SER A 81 -3.15 4.47 -7.24
CA SER A 81 -3.39 5.79 -6.63
C SER A 81 -2.16 6.29 -5.89
N ASP A 82 -1.80 7.56 -6.06
CA ASP A 82 -0.71 8.20 -5.31
C ASP A 82 -1.01 9.69 -5.09
N ILE A 83 -0.45 10.27 -4.02
CA ILE A 83 -0.59 11.71 -3.75
C ILE A 83 0.37 12.54 -4.61
N ALA A 84 1.48 11.97 -5.04
CA ALA A 84 2.51 12.62 -5.84
C ALA A 84 2.19 12.47 -7.33
N TRP A 85 1.92 13.59 -8.01
CA TRP A 85 1.66 13.58 -9.44
C TRP A 85 2.78 12.95 -10.27
N GLY A 86 4.06 13.19 -9.92
CA GLY A 86 5.20 12.55 -10.60
C GLY A 86 5.16 11.03 -10.53
N MET A 87 4.69 10.44 -9.41
CA MET A 87 4.49 8.99 -9.30
C MET A 87 3.34 8.51 -10.20
N VAL A 88 2.23 9.24 -10.21
CA VAL A 88 1.09 8.93 -11.10
C VAL A 88 1.50 9.00 -12.57
N ALA A 89 2.21 10.06 -12.98
CA ALA A 89 2.69 10.21 -14.35
C ALA A 89 3.63 9.06 -14.73
N ARG A 90 4.61 8.74 -13.87
CA ARG A 90 5.54 7.62 -14.13
C ARG A 90 4.83 6.28 -14.17
N SER A 91 3.84 6.04 -13.32
CA SER A 91 3.08 4.80 -13.35
C SER A 91 2.24 4.63 -14.62
N MET A 92 1.76 5.74 -15.21
CA MET A 92 1.08 5.71 -16.52
C MET A 92 2.05 5.38 -17.66
N GLU A 93 3.26 5.98 -17.66
CA GLU A 93 4.32 5.64 -18.62
C GLU A 93 4.71 4.17 -18.55
N VAL A 94 4.93 3.64 -17.32
CA VAL A 94 5.25 2.22 -17.11
C VAL A 94 4.10 1.32 -17.59
N ALA A 95 2.84 1.72 -17.39
CA ALA A 95 1.70 0.97 -17.88
C ALA A 95 1.71 0.87 -19.43
N GLU A 96 2.07 1.95 -20.13
CA GLU A 96 2.21 1.97 -21.58
C GLU A 96 3.41 1.13 -22.04
N GLU A 97 4.60 1.33 -21.45
CA GLU A 97 5.83 0.59 -21.75
C GLU A 97 5.64 -0.93 -21.61
N GLU A 98 4.90 -1.37 -20.60
CA GLU A 98 4.65 -2.78 -20.27
C GLU A 98 3.34 -3.34 -20.86
N ALA A 99 2.64 -2.56 -21.70
CA ALA A 99 1.35 -2.93 -22.29
C ALA A 99 0.28 -3.37 -21.28
N ALA A 100 0.27 -2.78 -20.08
CA ALA A 100 -0.71 -3.04 -19.04
C ALA A 100 -2.00 -2.23 -19.29
N THR A 101 -2.77 -2.62 -20.30
CA THR A 101 -3.91 -1.85 -20.82
C THR A 101 -5.09 -1.74 -19.83
N ASN A 102 -5.12 -2.55 -18.77
CA ASN A 102 -6.10 -2.53 -17.70
C ASN A 102 -5.63 -1.77 -16.44
N LEU A 103 -4.45 -1.15 -16.44
CA LEU A 103 -4.00 -0.27 -15.36
C LEU A 103 -4.47 1.16 -15.61
N ARG A 104 -5.08 1.78 -14.60
CA ARG A 104 -5.45 3.21 -14.57
C ARG A 104 -4.86 3.83 -13.33
N CYS A 105 -4.33 5.04 -13.46
CA CYS A 105 -3.71 5.75 -12.35
C CYS A 105 -4.43 7.06 -12.04
N VAL A 106 -4.54 7.40 -10.76
CA VAL A 106 -5.23 8.60 -10.29
C VAL A 106 -4.44 9.26 -9.16
N GLN A 107 -4.39 10.60 -9.18
CA GLN A 107 -3.83 11.33 -8.06
C GLN A 107 -4.86 11.45 -6.94
N ALA A 108 -4.56 10.91 -5.76
CA ALA A 108 -5.46 10.99 -4.60
C ALA A 108 -4.70 11.02 -3.26
N ASP A 109 -5.36 11.58 -2.25
CA ASP A 109 -4.92 11.51 -0.86
C ASP A 109 -5.41 10.21 -0.23
N ALA A 110 -4.51 9.45 0.39
CA ALA A 110 -4.83 8.21 1.10
C ALA A 110 -5.88 8.37 2.23
N HIS A 111 -6.12 9.60 2.68
CA HIS A 111 -7.14 9.91 3.69
C HIS A 111 -8.49 10.35 3.10
N ALA A 112 -8.60 10.44 1.77
CA ALA A 112 -9.81 10.85 1.06
C ALA A 112 -9.75 10.32 -0.38
N LEU A 113 -9.90 9.01 -0.54
CA LEU A 113 -9.88 8.35 -1.83
C LEU A 113 -11.15 8.68 -2.63
N PRO A 114 -11.05 9.00 -3.93
CA PRO A 114 -12.19 9.41 -4.74
C PRO A 114 -13.03 8.21 -5.23
N PHE A 115 -13.22 7.23 -4.37
CA PHE A 115 -14.00 6.02 -4.67
C PHE A 115 -15.13 5.84 -3.67
N PRO A 116 -16.27 5.28 -4.09
CA PRO A 116 -17.36 4.92 -3.18
C PRO A 116 -16.93 3.88 -2.16
N ASP A 117 -17.73 3.74 -1.10
CA ASP A 117 -17.60 2.63 -0.16
C ASP A 117 -17.77 1.29 -0.89
N ASP A 118 -17.18 0.22 -0.37
CA ASP A 118 -17.37 -1.15 -0.87
C ASP A 118 -17.09 -1.35 -2.37
N THR A 119 -16.12 -0.61 -2.92
CA THR A 119 -15.80 -0.63 -4.36
C THR A 119 -14.91 -1.80 -4.75
N PHE A 120 -13.85 -2.10 -3.98
CA PHE A 120 -12.78 -3.00 -4.39
C PHE A 120 -12.80 -4.33 -3.66
N PRO A 121 -12.96 -5.48 -4.35
CA PRO A 121 -12.78 -6.81 -3.76
C PRO A 121 -11.39 -7.02 -3.16
N ALA A 122 -10.36 -6.39 -3.73
CA ALA A 122 -9.01 -6.39 -3.20
C ALA A 122 -8.42 -4.98 -3.18
N VAL A 123 -7.85 -4.61 -2.04
CA VAL A 123 -7.11 -3.36 -1.83
C VAL A 123 -5.70 -3.71 -1.38
N MET A 124 -4.69 -3.12 -2.02
CA MET A 124 -3.29 -3.30 -1.67
C MET A 124 -2.70 -2.02 -1.13
N CYS A 125 -1.85 -2.14 -0.13
CA CYS A 125 -0.98 -1.05 0.34
C CYS A 125 0.45 -1.58 0.47
N THR A 126 1.17 -1.53 -0.66
CA THR A 126 2.49 -2.12 -0.79
C THR A 126 3.57 -1.11 -0.46
N ASN A 127 4.27 -1.32 0.66
CA ASN A 127 5.37 -0.46 1.13
C ASN A 127 4.99 1.03 1.24
N GLY A 128 3.73 1.32 1.55
CA GLY A 128 3.20 2.68 1.62
C GLY A 128 3.07 3.22 3.03
N LEU A 129 2.61 2.41 3.98
CA LEU A 129 2.24 2.89 5.32
C LEU A 129 3.39 3.55 6.09
N GLN A 130 4.64 3.18 5.83
CA GLN A 130 5.80 3.79 6.50
C GLN A 130 6.06 5.24 6.08
N VAL A 131 5.54 5.66 4.92
CA VAL A 131 5.73 7.01 4.37
C VAL A 131 4.46 7.86 4.38
N ILE A 132 3.30 7.24 4.61
CA ILE A 132 2.02 7.95 4.73
C ILE A 132 1.82 8.38 6.18
N PRO A 133 1.69 9.68 6.47
CA PRO A 133 1.41 10.13 7.84
C PRO A 133 -0.03 9.81 8.24
N GLY A 134 -0.23 9.38 9.49
CA GLY A 134 -1.57 9.09 10.02
C GLY A 134 -2.05 7.69 9.65
N LEU A 135 -1.54 6.68 10.36
CA LEU A 135 -1.89 5.27 10.14
C LEU A 135 -3.40 5.02 10.24
N GLU A 136 -4.05 5.49 11.31
CA GLU A 136 -5.49 5.24 11.54
C GLU A 136 -6.39 5.79 10.42
N PRO A 137 -6.32 7.08 10.03
CA PRO A 137 -7.15 7.59 8.94
C PRO A 137 -6.84 6.92 7.60
N THR A 138 -5.58 6.50 7.36
CA THR A 138 -5.23 5.75 6.14
C THR A 138 -5.91 4.39 6.14
N ILE A 139 -5.79 3.60 7.22
CA ILE A 139 -6.40 2.27 7.29
C ILE A 139 -7.93 2.37 7.25
N SER A 140 -8.55 3.35 7.92
CA SER A 140 -9.99 3.54 7.88
C SER A 140 -10.49 3.81 6.45
N GLU A 141 -9.75 4.59 5.68
CA GLU A 141 -10.11 4.90 4.30
C GLU A 141 -9.92 3.69 3.36
N LEU A 142 -8.84 2.92 3.54
CA LEU A 142 -8.65 1.65 2.81
C LEU A 142 -9.74 0.64 3.16
N ALA A 143 -10.13 0.54 4.44
CA ALA A 143 -11.23 -0.32 4.87
C ALA A 143 -12.58 0.13 4.29
N ARG A 144 -12.82 1.45 4.18
CA ARG A 144 -14.04 2.00 3.59
C ARG A 144 -14.21 1.54 2.13
N VAL A 145 -13.17 1.69 1.32
CA VAL A 145 -13.23 1.35 -0.11
C VAL A 145 -13.11 -0.15 -0.39
N THR A 146 -12.66 -0.95 0.60
CA THR A 146 -12.68 -2.42 0.49
C THR A 146 -14.12 -2.90 0.52
N LYS A 147 -14.50 -3.77 -0.42
CA LYS A 147 -15.84 -4.35 -0.53
C LYS A 147 -16.15 -5.28 0.64
N ALA A 148 -17.40 -5.35 1.09
CA ALA A 148 -17.84 -6.37 2.02
C ALA A 148 -17.48 -7.77 1.49
N GLY A 149 -16.82 -8.59 2.33
CA GLY A 149 -16.22 -9.87 1.94
C GLY A 149 -14.86 -9.77 1.24
N GLY A 150 -14.42 -8.58 0.85
CA GLY A 150 -13.14 -8.32 0.19
C GLY A 150 -11.95 -8.26 1.16
N TYR A 151 -10.76 -8.03 0.63
CA TYR A 151 -9.51 -8.11 1.36
C TYR A 151 -8.66 -6.84 1.27
N LEU A 152 -8.02 -6.51 2.37
CA LEU A 152 -6.93 -5.54 2.46
C LEU A 152 -5.60 -6.30 2.63
N PHE A 153 -4.66 -6.05 1.72
CA PHE A 153 -3.29 -6.58 1.74
C PHE A 153 -2.32 -5.45 2.05
N VAL A 154 -1.52 -5.63 3.09
CA VAL A 154 -0.50 -4.64 3.49
C VAL A 154 0.86 -5.30 3.54
N SER A 155 1.84 -4.73 2.87
CA SER A 155 3.25 -4.97 3.14
C SER A 155 3.91 -3.69 3.62
N VAL A 156 4.70 -3.77 4.67
CA VAL A 156 5.30 -2.60 5.31
C VAL A 156 6.67 -2.92 5.89
N LEU A 157 7.61 -1.98 5.74
CA LEU A 157 8.90 -2.04 6.44
C LEU A 157 8.70 -1.55 7.87
N THR A 158 9.15 -2.34 8.85
CA THR A 158 9.06 -1.99 10.28
C THR A 158 10.41 -2.10 10.97
N LEU A 159 10.76 -1.08 11.74
CA LEU A 159 11.90 -0.99 12.66
C LEU A 159 11.34 -0.63 14.05
N PRO A 160 10.71 -1.57 14.75
CA PRO A 160 9.91 -1.26 15.91
C PRO A 160 10.75 -0.67 17.04
N ALA A 161 10.31 0.48 17.57
CA ALA A 161 10.88 1.05 18.78
C ALA A 161 10.72 0.06 19.97
N PRO A 162 11.51 0.21 21.05
CA PRO A 162 11.33 -0.58 22.26
C PRO A 162 9.87 -0.59 22.74
N ARG A 163 9.40 -1.72 23.24
CA ARG A 163 7.99 -1.92 23.62
C ARG A 163 7.44 -0.81 24.53
N ALA A 164 8.19 -0.44 25.55
CA ALA A 164 7.76 0.61 26.49
C ALA A 164 7.55 1.97 25.79
N VAL A 165 8.35 2.29 24.75
CA VAL A 165 8.21 3.51 23.96
C VAL A 165 6.96 3.45 23.09
N ARG A 166 6.70 2.28 22.47
CA ARG A 166 5.51 2.09 21.62
C ARG A 166 4.22 2.17 22.46
N GLU A 167 4.19 1.57 23.63
CA GLU A 167 3.03 1.63 24.54
C GLU A 167 2.77 3.05 25.04
N ALA A 168 3.82 3.83 25.35
CA ALA A 168 3.67 5.19 25.87
C ALA A 168 3.36 6.25 24.80
N ARG A 169 3.69 6.02 23.53
CA ARG A 169 3.67 7.03 22.47
C ARG A 169 3.11 6.54 21.14
N ARG A 170 2.30 5.47 21.11
CA ARG A 170 1.81 4.83 19.89
C ARG A 170 1.28 5.84 18.85
N ASP A 171 0.42 6.75 19.27
CA ASP A 171 -0.26 7.71 18.40
C ASP A 171 0.68 8.80 17.81
N ARG A 172 1.92 8.85 18.29
CA ARG A 172 2.93 9.86 17.89
C ARG A 172 4.11 9.27 17.13
N LEU A 173 4.21 7.96 17.08
CA LEU A 173 5.32 7.30 16.40
C LEU A 173 5.04 7.21 14.89
N PRO A 174 6.05 7.42 14.03
CA PRO A 174 5.97 7.04 12.62
C PRO A 174 5.65 5.55 12.49
N THR A 175 4.87 5.18 11.48
CA THR A 175 4.44 3.77 11.26
C THR A 175 5.62 2.80 11.19
N ILE A 176 6.75 3.20 10.62
CA ILE A 176 7.98 2.39 10.57
C ILE A 176 8.48 1.96 11.96
N MET A 177 8.18 2.73 13.00
CA MET A 177 8.59 2.43 14.39
C MET A 177 7.58 1.59 15.16
N LEU A 178 6.46 1.22 14.54
CA LEU A 178 5.46 0.30 15.10
C LEU A 178 5.84 -1.15 14.77
N SER A 179 5.34 -2.08 15.58
CA SER A 179 5.41 -3.51 15.26
C SER A 179 4.27 -3.92 14.33
N GLY A 180 4.41 -5.07 13.66
CA GLY A 180 3.32 -5.64 12.88
C GLY A 180 2.03 -5.82 13.68
N SER A 181 2.13 -6.23 14.96
CA SER A 181 0.97 -6.36 15.85
C SER A 181 0.33 -5.00 16.20
N ASP A 182 1.10 -3.91 16.29
CA ASP A 182 0.53 -2.58 16.50
C ASP A 182 -0.28 -2.14 15.28
N ILE A 183 0.22 -2.41 14.07
CA ILE A 183 -0.46 -2.10 12.80
C ILE A 183 -1.70 -2.98 12.64
N ALA A 184 -1.59 -4.28 12.90
CA ALA A 184 -2.72 -5.21 12.85
C ALA A 184 -3.86 -4.77 13.78
N ALA A 185 -3.53 -4.31 14.99
CA ALA A 185 -4.55 -3.80 15.92
C ALA A 185 -5.27 -2.54 15.40
N VAL A 186 -4.61 -1.69 14.58
CA VAL A 186 -5.29 -0.57 13.91
C VAL A 186 -6.24 -1.08 12.84
N ILE A 187 -5.81 -2.06 12.05
CA ILE A 187 -6.60 -2.70 11.00
C ILE A 187 -7.88 -3.31 11.60
N GLU A 188 -7.77 -4.06 12.70
CA GLU A 188 -8.93 -4.66 13.39
C GLU A 188 -9.89 -3.60 13.94
N ARG A 189 -9.38 -2.50 14.54
CA ARG A 189 -10.23 -1.39 15.00
C ARG A 189 -10.95 -0.67 13.86
N SER A 190 -10.46 -0.79 12.62
CA SER A 190 -11.13 -0.23 11.44
C SER A 190 -12.20 -1.16 10.84
N GLY A 191 -12.58 -2.22 11.58
CA GLY A 191 -13.66 -3.12 11.19
C GLY A 191 -13.25 -4.25 10.25
N LEU A 192 -11.96 -4.50 10.09
CA LEU A 192 -11.44 -5.62 9.30
C LEU A 192 -11.03 -6.79 10.22
N GLU A 193 -11.24 -8.00 9.77
CA GLU A 193 -10.82 -9.22 10.45
C GLU A 193 -9.41 -9.63 9.99
N LEU A 194 -8.47 -9.72 10.93
CA LEU A 194 -7.12 -10.21 10.64
C LEU A 194 -7.17 -11.68 10.16
N ARG A 195 -6.53 -11.97 9.04
CA ARG A 195 -6.37 -13.34 8.48
C ARG A 195 -4.95 -13.83 8.62
N THR A 196 -3.98 -12.98 8.28
CA THR A 196 -2.55 -13.32 8.30
C THR A 196 -1.76 -12.16 8.88
N LEU A 197 -0.79 -12.48 9.73
CA LEU A 197 0.27 -11.56 10.18
C LEU A 197 1.60 -12.33 10.12
N ARG A 198 2.46 -11.96 9.19
CA ARG A 198 3.83 -12.49 9.06
C ARG A 198 4.82 -11.37 9.21
N SER A 199 5.82 -11.57 10.03
CA SER A 199 6.95 -10.64 10.15
C SER A 199 8.25 -11.42 9.94
N GLU A 200 9.00 -11.03 8.91
CA GLU A 200 10.28 -11.61 8.56
C GLU A 200 11.33 -10.50 8.54
N ARG A 201 12.28 -10.55 9.48
CA ARG A 201 13.28 -9.47 9.67
C ARG A 201 12.59 -8.10 9.86
N LEU A 202 12.66 -7.24 8.85
CA LEU A 202 12.09 -5.89 8.87
C LEU A 202 10.80 -5.79 8.05
N ALA A 203 10.42 -6.84 7.35
CA ALA A 203 9.21 -6.90 6.55
C ALA A 203 8.03 -7.43 7.37
N THR A 204 6.90 -6.76 7.32
CA THR A 204 5.65 -7.23 7.87
C THR A 204 4.60 -7.28 6.78
N LEU A 205 3.92 -8.44 6.68
CA LEU A 205 2.78 -8.65 5.81
C LEU A 205 1.54 -8.87 6.65
N ILE A 206 0.47 -8.23 6.24
CA ILE A 206 -0.84 -8.33 6.87
C ILE A 206 -1.89 -8.56 5.79
N GLU A 207 -2.76 -9.51 6.03
CA GLU A 207 -3.96 -9.75 5.25
C GLU A 207 -5.15 -9.65 6.18
N ALA A 208 -6.11 -8.85 5.80
CA ALA A 208 -7.33 -8.66 6.56
C ALA A 208 -8.55 -8.69 5.64
N ARG A 209 -9.66 -9.19 6.14
CA ARG A 209 -10.91 -9.33 5.38
C ARG A 209 -11.97 -8.41 5.95
N LYS A 210 -12.71 -7.72 5.10
CA LYS A 210 -13.92 -6.98 5.52
C LYS A 210 -15.06 -7.99 5.71
N PRO A 211 -15.71 -8.01 6.88
CA PRO A 211 -16.86 -8.89 7.12
C PRO A 211 -17.99 -8.65 6.11
N THR A 212 -18.79 -9.67 5.85
CA THR A 212 -20.07 -9.56 5.15
C THR A 212 -21.16 -9.46 6.22
N PHE A 213 -21.72 -8.28 6.38
CA PHE A 213 -22.90 -8.09 7.23
C PHE A 213 -24.18 -8.14 6.41
#